data_519b340d04c6fa703c28ad536ac9f303
#
_entry.id   519b340d04c6fa703c28ad536ac9f303
#
_cell.length_a   1.000
_cell.length_b   1.000
_cell.length_c   1.000
_cell.angle_alpha   90.00
_cell.angle_beta   90.00
_cell.angle_gamma   90.00
#
_symmetry.space_group_name_H-M   'P 1'
#
loop_
_entity.id
_entity.type
_entity.pdbx_description
1 polymer ?
#
loop_
_entity_poly.entity_id
_entity_poly.type
_entity_poly.pdbx_seq_one_letter_code
_entity_poly.pdbx_strand_id
1 'polypeptide(L)'
;ENSRYKFKENVSINQDANLQKNTEYSQVDFFQKFLFKLPYQNLLNLNIQYSESSDIDRYDKLTEEKDGELKFSEWYYGPQKRLLISPSLKFFSQQTLLKRGRVTFAYQKVNESRINRRFNSLIRSSQLEKVNVFSLNGDFDTSFNKGHAISYGIEGTLNNVKSNAYSQNIIINGNEVSDLGPKTNIPTRYPSDGSSYKSFAMYVNWTWNMNDFFTFNAGTRLTYTGLRASWKESASINAQLSNVKLNSSALTTTLSMTLRPSKKFQIMTVLSSGFRNPNIDDIGKIRENNGILVVPNTFLKPEYAYNLDFGINYKSINQLTYMSFRTFATVISRHIVRDDFIIFSDTTTPDKSTILYNGEEVTTIANKNLGNRFIHGFSIDGYSYLSKSFKFNGSISYVTGDENETYGPMPAISPIFGSISGEYTKNKIKISALYKFSGDKSPDDYSLGGEDGLEETPVLIESSGAVKYAGTPKWSDFSVYTNYDISEDVKLRVALTNIFDNHYRTFASGISAPGRSFQIGLYLKL
;
A
#
# COMPACT_ATOMS: atom_id res chain seq x y z
N GLU A 1 24.87 10.05 -15.16
CA GLU A 1 24.65 11.50 -15.30
C GLU A 1 23.16 11.80 -15.49
N ASN A 2 22.72 12.96 -15.01
CA ASN A 2 21.31 13.28 -14.92
C ASN A 2 20.71 13.58 -16.31
N SER A 3 20.00 12.63 -16.89
CA SER A 3 19.34 12.68 -18.21
C SER A 3 18.29 13.80 -18.36
N ARG A 4 17.90 14.46 -17.26
CA ARG A 4 16.99 15.62 -17.30
C ARG A 4 17.61 16.83 -17.98
N TYR A 5 18.93 16.88 -18.00
CA TYR A 5 19.70 18.02 -18.51
C TYR A 5 20.52 17.69 -19.75
N LYS A 6 20.62 16.41 -20.15
CA LYS A 6 21.38 15.96 -21.32
C LYS A 6 20.51 15.15 -22.28
N PHE A 7 20.64 15.39 -23.57
CA PHE A 7 19.89 14.68 -24.60
C PHE A 7 20.60 13.39 -25.06
N LYS A 8 21.89 13.49 -25.34
CA LYS A 8 22.70 12.33 -25.70
C LYS A 8 23.39 11.81 -24.46
N GLU A 9 23.00 10.65 -24.07
CA GLU A 9 23.62 9.95 -22.97
C GLU A 9 24.50 8.83 -23.52
N ASN A 10 25.74 8.78 -23.06
CA ASN A 10 26.52 7.58 -23.23
C ASN A 10 25.98 6.57 -22.22
N VAL A 11 25.24 5.59 -22.70
CA VAL A 11 24.87 4.42 -21.88
C VAL A 11 26.17 3.75 -21.47
N SER A 12 26.44 3.71 -20.19
CA SER A 12 27.61 3.05 -19.64
C SER A 12 27.18 2.03 -18.61
N ILE A 13 27.84 0.88 -18.61
CA ILE A 13 27.69 -0.10 -17.57
C ILE A 13 28.03 0.54 -16.23
N ASN A 14 27.19 0.31 -15.22
CA ASN A 14 27.48 0.75 -13.87
C ASN A 14 28.72 -0.01 -13.37
N GLN A 15 29.83 0.70 -13.16
CA GLN A 15 31.09 0.11 -12.74
C GLN A 15 31.09 -0.38 -11.28
N ASP A 16 30.18 0.15 -10.46
CA ASP A 16 29.96 -0.33 -9.10
C ASP A 16 28.64 -1.13 -9.06
N ALA A 17 28.78 -2.45 -9.15
CA ALA A 17 27.64 -3.37 -9.11
C ALA A 17 26.86 -3.33 -7.78
N ASN A 18 27.45 -2.77 -6.71
CA ASN A 18 26.83 -2.66 -5.40
C ASN A 18 26.06 -1.33 -5.21
N LEU A 19 26.17 -0.40 -6.15
CA LEU A 19 25.50 0.90 -6.09
C LEU A 19 24.30 0.96 -7.03
N GLN A 20 23.09 1.03 -6.48
CA GLN A 20 21.87 1.35 -7.24
C GLN A 20 21.78 2.86 -7.41
N LYS A 21 22.13 3.36 -8.61
CA LYS A 21 22.03 4.77 -8.94
C LYS A 21 20.57 5.21 -9.08
N ASN A 22 20.29 6.51 -8.96
CA ASN A 22 18.96 7.10 -9.09
C ASN A 22 17.94 6.54 -8.05
N THR A 23 18.40 6.29 -6.83
CA THR A 23 17.54 5.88 -5.70
C THR A 23 17.48 6.93 -4.59
N GLU A 24 18.21 8.01 -4.73
CA GLU A 24 18.30 9.10 -3.77
C GLU A 24 17.15 10.10 -3.92
N TYR A 25 16.68 10.64 -2.82
CA TYR A 25 15.81 11.80 -2.75
C TYR A 25 15.95 12.50 -1.40
N SER A 26 15.46 13.72 -1.31
CA SER A 26 15.35 14.47 -0.07
C SER A 26 13.89 14.73 0.27
N GLN A 27 13.58 14.87 1.55
CA GLN A 27 12.23 15.17 2.02
C GLN A 27 12.29 16.06 3.25
N VAL A 28 11.34 16.99 3.32
CA VAL A 28 11.12 17.84 4.49
C VAL A 28 9.73 17.55 5.04
N ASP A 29 9.66 17.23 6.33
CA ASP A 29 8.44 16.98 7.06
C ASP A 29 8.29 17.97 8.21
N PHE A 30 7.12 18.60 8.28
CA PHE A 30 6.72 19.44 9.40
C PHE A 30 5.50 18.84 10.07
N PHE A 31 5.58 18.67 11.38
CA PHE A 31 4.48 18.17 12.20
C PHE A 31 4.31 19.04 13.44
N GLN A 32 3.09 19.56 13.61
CA GLN A 32 2.73 20.34 14.80
C GLN A 32 1.40 19.88 15.35
N LYS A 33 1.36 19.67 16.65
CA LYS A 33 0.14 19.31 17.39
C LYS A 33 -0.07 20.29 18.52
N PHE A 34 -1.29 20.86 18.59
CA PHE A 34 -1.74 21.68 19.68
C PHE A 34 -2.81 20.94 20.47
N LEU A 35 -2.71 20.98 21.79
CA LEU A 35 -3.70 20.42 22.70
C LEU A 35 -4.21 21.52 23.62
N PHE A 36 -5.50 21.83 23.48
CA PHE A 36 -6.20 22.80 24.32
C PHE A 36 -7.10 22.04 25.30
N LYS A 37 -6.89 22.28 26.60
CA LYS A 37 -7.78 21.79 27.64
C LYS A 37 -8.95 22.75 27.77
N LEU A 38 -10.16 22.24 27.59
CA LEU A 38 -11.41 23.00 27.68
C LEU A 38 -12.13 22.66 29.01
N PRO A 39 -13.15 23.45 29.43
CA PRO A 39 -13.98 23.10 30.56
C PRO A 39 -14.55 21.68 30.49
N TYR A 40 -14.89 21.12 31.64
CA TYR A 40 -15.47 19.77 31.79
C TYR A 40 -14.59 18.63 31.23
N GLN A 41 -13.25 18.77 31.32
CA GLN A 41 -12.26 17.81 30.83
C GLN A 41 -12.27 17.59 29.32
N ASN A 42 -12.94 18.45 28.56
CA ASN A 42 -12.93 18.39 27.11
C ASN A 42 -11.55 18.75 26.56
N LEU A 43 -11.19 18.16 25.42
CA LEU A 43 -9.89 18.35 24.79
C LEU A 43 -10.08 18.70 23.33
N LEU A 44 -9.56 19.84 22.90
CA LEU A 44 -9.46 20.19 21.49
C LEU A 44 -8.01 19.95 21.04
N ASN A 45 -7.85 19.06 20.06
CA ASN A 45 -6.58 18.83 19.40
C ASN A 45 -6.63 19.46 18.01
N LEU A 46 -5.56 20.15 17.63
CA LEU A 46 -5.32 20.58 16.26
C LEU A 46 -4.01 19.93 15.78
N ASN A 47 -4.10 19.17 14.73
CA ASN A 47 -2.98 18.48 14.12
C ASN A 47 -2.72 19.08 12.74
N ILE A 48 -1.49 19.54 12.47
CA ILE A 48 -1.03 20.10 11.20
C ILE A 48 0.18 19.31 10.76
N GLN A 49 0.16 18.80 9.53
CA GLN A 49 1.28 18.10 8.92
C GLN A 49 1.52 18.66 7.51
N TYR A 50 2.77 18.87 7.19
CA TYR A 50 3.21 19.20 5.86
C TYR A 50 4.40 18.32 5.50
N SER A 51 4.38 17.77 4.29
CA SER A 51 5.48 16.96 3.75
C SER A 51 5.73 17.35 2.31
N GLU A 52 6.99 17.50 1.94
CA GLU A 52 7.41 17.77 0.57
C GLU A 52 8.71 17.02 0.26
N SER A 53 8.69 16.23 -0.82
CA SER A 53 9.89 15.57 -1.33
C SER A 53 10.54 16.37 -2.46
N SER A 54 11.82 16.11 -2.74
CA SER A 54 12.42 16.39 -4.05
C SER A 54 11.78 15.51 -5.12
N ASP A 55 12.23 15.61 -6.36
CA ASP A 55 11.97 14.59 -7.37
C ASP A 55 12.49 13.23 -6.91
N ILE A 56 11.79 12.15 -7.27
CA ILE A 56 12.11 10.77 -6.90
C ILE A 56 12.22 9.94 -8.17
N ASP A 57 13.43 9.57 -8.54
CA ASP A 57 13.67 8.76 -9.72
C ASP A 57 13.11 7.34 -9.54
N ARG A 58 12.63 6.77 -10.64
CA ARG A 58 12.15 5.39 -10.72
C ARG A 58 13.27 4.50 -11.24
N TYR A 59 14.09 3.99 -10.34
CA TYR A 59 15.20 3.10 -10.67
C TYR A 59 14.76 1.91 -11.53
N ASP A 60 13.67 1.27 -11.17
CA ASP A 60 13.07 0.14 -11.89
C ASP A 60 12.72 0.47 -13.36
N LYS A 61 12.29 1.70 -13.64
CA LYS A 61 11.97 2.15 -14.99
C LYS A 61 13.18 2.66 -15.77
N LEU A 62 14.16 3.22 -15.08
CA LEU A 62 15.38 3.70 -15.69
C LEU A 62 16.37 2.59 -16.07
N THR A 63 16.17 1.38 -15.55
CA THR A 63 16.90 0.17 -15.91
C THR A 63 16.11 -0.78 -16.83
N GLU A 64 14.89 -0.40 -17.22
CA GLU A 64 14.07 -1.17 -18.15
C GLU A 64 14.63 -1.09 -19.58
N GLU A 65 14.87 -2.24 -20.18
CA GLU A 65 15.37 -2.35 -21.57
C GLU A 65 14.25 -2.82 -22.50
N LYS A 66 14.31 -2.35 -23.75
CA LYS A 66 13.49 -2.82 -24.86
C LYS A 66 14.39 -2.97 -26.07
N ASP A 67 14.39 -4.14 -26.70
CA ASP A 67 15.19 -4.44 -27.90
C ASP A 67 16.71 -4.20 -27.70
N GLY A 68 17.22 -4.39 -26.48
CA GLY A 68 18.63 -4.20 -26.10
C GLY A 68 19.04 -2.74 -25.83
N GLU A 69 18.09 -1.81 -25.85
CA GLU A 69 18.32 -0.41 -25.49
C GLU A 69 17.47 0.00 -24.26
N LEU A 70 17.92 1.01 -23.52
CA LEU A 70 17.14 1.57 -22.42
C LEU A 70 15.84 2.18 -22.96
N LYS A 71 14.72 1.86 -22.31
CA LYS A 71 13.40 2.36 -22.70
C LYS A 71 13.21 3.84 -22.36
N PHE A 72 13.73 4.30 -21.23
CA PHE A 72 13.53 5.65 -20.71
C PHE A 72 14.85 6.38 -20.43
N SER A 73 14.94 7.63 -20.90
CA SER A 73 15.97 8.58 -20.48
C SER A 73 15.62 9.26 -19.16
N GLU A 74 14.32 9.47 -18.91
CA GLU A 74 13.80 10.07 -17.69
C GLU A 74 12.57 9.31 -17.24
N TRP A 75 12.52 8.98 -15.97
CA TRP A 75 11.30 8.54 -15.32
C TRP A 75 11.38 8.86 -13.83
N TYR A 76 10.59 9.83 -13.38
CA TYR A 76 10.58 10.24 -11.98
C TYR A 76 9.20 10.73 -11.53
N TYR A 77 8.95 10.63 -10.24
CA TYR A 77 7.89 11.39 -9.59
C TYR A 77 8.43 12.79 -9.33
N GLY A 78 7.71 13.83 -9.73
CA GLY A 78 8.00 15.19 -9.30
C GLY A 78 7.71 15.35 -7.81
N PRO A 79 7.99 16.53 -7.20
CA PRO A 79 7.83 16.72 -5.77
C PRO A 79 6.45 16.30 -5.29
N GLN A 80 6.41 15.33 -4.37
CA GLN A 80 5.17 14.94 -3.70
C GLN A 80 4.93 15.89 -2.54
N LYS A 81 3.76 16.53 -2.53
CA LYS A 81 3.38 17.49 -1.49
C LYS A 81 2.11 17.04 -0.80
N ARG A 82 2.12 17.04 0.52
CA ARG A 82 0.95 16.74 1.33
C ARG A 82 0.78 17.75 2.44
N LEU A 83 -0.43 18.31 2.53
CA LEU A 83 -0.88 19.11 3.68
C LEU A 83 -2.03 18.37 4.35
N LEU A 84 -1.98 18.23 5.66
CA LEU A 84 -3.09 17.77 6.50
C LEU A 84 -3.36 18.79 7.60
N ILE A 85 -4.63 19.15 7.76
CA ILE A 85 -5.14 19.93 8.90
C ILE A 85 -6.29 19.15 9.50
N SER A 86 -6.16 18.75 10.79
CA SER A 86 -7.14 17.90 11.46
C SER A 86 -7.42 18.35 12.88
N PRO A 87 -8.44 19.19 13.09
CA PRO A 87 -8.99 19.44 14.42
C PRO A 87 -9.83 18.26 14.91
N SER A 88 -9.73 17.93 16.19
CA SER A 88 -10.60 16.95 16.85
C SER A 88 -10.98 17.40 18.25
N LEU A 89 -12.28 17.31 18.53
CA LEU A 89 -12.84 17.59 19.85
C LEU A 89 -13.17 16.26 20.54
N LYS A 90 -12.54 16.01 21.67
CA LYS A 90 -12.89 14.92 22.59
C LYS A 90 -13.65 15.52 23.76
N PHE A 91 -14.80 14.94 24.07
CA PHE A 91 -15.64 15.40 25.15
C PHE A 91 -16.19 14.26 25.99
N PHE A 92 -16.55 14.59 27.23
CA PHE A 92 -17.12 13.70 28.21
C PHE A 92 -18.48 14.23 28.66
N SER A 93 -19.40 13.32 28.91
CA SER A 93 -20.76 13.64 29.34
C SER A 93 -21.23 12.64 30.40
N GLN A 94 -22.14 13.07 31.24
CA GLN A 94 -22.81 12.20 32.22
C GLN A 94 -24.10 11.55 31.68
N GLN A 95 -24.48 11.84 30.44
CA GLN A 95 -25.67 11.26 29.84
C GLN A 95 -25.52 9.77 29.59
N THR A 96 -26.59 9.03 29.76
CA THR A 96 -26.59 7.55 29.66
C THR A 96 -26.16 7.05 28.28
N LEU A 97 -26.62 7.68 27.23
CA LEU A 97 -26.32 7.26 25.84
C LEU A 97 -25.01 7.83 25.29
N LEU A 98 -24.44 8.83 25.94
CA LEU A 98 -23.27 9.54 25.46
C LEU A 98 -22.34 9.84 26.64
N LYS A 99 -21.47 8.88 27.00
CA LYS A 99 -20.50 9.08 28.09
C LYS A 99 -19.22 9.77 27.63
N ARG A 100 -18.78 9.48 26.44
CA ARG A 100 -17.64 10.14 25.78
C ARG A 100 -17.85 10.16 24.29
N GLY A 101 -17.28 11.16 23.64
CA GLY A 101 -17.30 11.24 22.19
C GLY A 101 -16.05 11.92 21.66
N ARG A 102 -15.82 11.68 20.39
CA ARG A 102 -14.81 12.39 19.59
C ARG A 102 -15.41 12.77 18.27
N VAL A 103 -15.30 14.04 17.91
CA VAL A 103 -15.61 14.53 16.58
C VAL A 103 -14.31 14.99 15.94
N THR A 104 -13.99 14.47 14.79
CA THR A 104 -12.77 14.79 14.04
C THR A 104 -13.15 15.29 12.66
N PHE A 105 -12.67 16.46 12.29
CA PHE A 105 -12.66 16.95 10.93
C PHE A 105 -11.24 16.84 10.38
N ALA A 106 -11.07 16.49 9.10
CA ALA A 106 -9.79 16.58 8.45
C ALA A 106 -9.91 17.10 7.01
N TYR A 107 -8.95 17.94 6.64
CA TYR A 107 -8.71 18.36 5.27
C TYR A 107 -7.32 17.90 4.86
N GLN A 108 -7.22 17.23 3.70
CA GLN A 108 -5.95 16.88 3.11
C GLN A 108 -5.88 17.39 1.67
N LYS A 109 -4.70 17.87 1.30
CA LYS A 109 -4.35 18.19 -0.09
C LYS A 109 -3.08 17.43 -0.45
N VAL A 110 -3.17 16.65 -1.52
CA VAL A 110 -2.03 15.88 -2.06
C VAL A 110 -1.81 16.32 -3.51
N ASN A 111 -0.55 16.60 -3.84
CA ASN A 111 -0.10 16.81 -5.21
C ASN A 111 0.93 15.75 -5.55
N GLU A 112 0.80 15.17 -6.72
CA GLU A 112 1.70 14.16 -7.27
C GLU A 112 1.88 14.39 -8.76
N SER A 113 3.04 14.07 -9.30
CA SER A 113 3.27 14.12 -10.74
C SER A 113 4.18 12.99 -11.19
N ARG A 114 4.02 12.58 -12.45
CA ARG A 114 4.85 11.60 -13.12
C ARG A 114 5.39 12.21 -14.38
N ILE A 115 6.70 12.23 -14.49
CA ILE A 115 7.40 12.79 -15.63
C ILE A 115 8.23 11.68 -16.27
N ASN A 116 8.13 11.54 -17.59
CA ASN A 116 8.93 10.57 -18.30
C ASN A 116 9.31 11.07 -19.70
N ARG A 117 10.43 10.57 -20.21
CA ARG A 117 10.90 10.75 -21.57
C ARG A 117 11.54 9.46 -22.06
N ARG A 118 11.10 8.96 -23.20
CA ARG A 118 11.70 7.78 -23.81
C ARG A 118 13.14 8.05 -24.22
N PHE A 119 13.94 7.01 -24.29
CA PHE A 119 15.31 7.09 -24.74
C PHE A 119 15.35 7.64 -26.19
N ASN A 120 16.31 8.53 -26.48
CA ASN A 120 16.43 9.25 -27.75
C ASN A 120 15.21 10.08 -28.20
N SER A 121 14.22 10.30 -27.35
CA SER A 121 13.05 11.11 -27.66
C SER A 121 13.23 12.56 -27.20
N LEU A 122 12.74 13.51 -27.99
CA LEU A 122 12.64 14.92 -27.61
C LEU A 122 11.39 15.20 -26.75
N ILE A 123 10.43 14.26 -26.68
CA ILE A 123 9.13 14.48 -26.05
C ILE A 123 9.19 14.08 -24.58
N ARG A 124 9.07 15.07 -23.68
CA ARG A 124 8.89 14.87 -22.24
C ARG A 124 7.41 14.94 -21.90
N SER A 125 6.86 13.86 -21.33
CA SER A 125 5.48 13.76 -20.88
C SER A 125 5.37 14.04 -19.39
N SER A 126 4.36 14.79 -18.99
CA SER A 126 4.06 15.14 -17.59
C SER A 126 2.60 14.86 -17.27
N GLN A 127 2.36 14.05 -16.26
CA GLN A 127 1.03 13.76 -15.70
C GLN A 127 0.97 14.30 -14.28
N LEU A 128 -0.03 15.10 -13.96
CA LEU A 128 -0.15 15.81 -12.68
C LEU A 128 -1.51 15.50 -12.04
N GLU A 129 -1.48 15.03 -10.81
CA GLU A 129 -2.65 14.71 -10.01
C GLU A 129 -2.74 15.62 -8.78
N LYS A 130 -3.94 16.13 -8.53
CA LYS A 130 -4.28 16.90 -7.32
C LYS A 130 -5.48 16.27 -6.66
N VAL A 131 -5.33 15.92 -5.39
CA VAL A 131 -6.38 15.30 -4.58
C VAL A 131 -6.68 16.20 -3.40
N ASN A 132 -7.97 16.54 -3.22
CA ASN A 132 -8.47 17.19 -2.02
C ASN A 132 -9.42 16.23 -1.31
N VAL A 133 -9.17 16.01 -0.02
CA VAL A 133 -9.95 15.11 0.84
C VAL A 133 -10.53 15.90 1.99
N PHE A 134 -11.85 15.81 2.18
CA PHE A 134 -12.55 16.28 3.36
C PHE A 134 -13.13 15.07 4.09
N SER A 135 -12.91 14.97 5.40
CA SER A 135 -13.54 13.93 6.20
C SER A 135 -14.10 14.49 7.50
N LEU A 136 -15.20 13.89 7.93
CA LEU A 136 -15.85 14.14 9.22
C LEU A 136 -16.15 12.80 9.87
N ASN A 137 -15.64 12.58 11.08
CA ASN A 137 -15.87 11.38 11.87
C ASN A 137 -16.44 11.78 13.23
N GLY A 138 -17.47 11.08 13.67
CA GLY A 138 -18.04 11.18 14.99
C GLY A 138 -18.08 9.80 15.63
N ASP A 139 -17.31 9.59 16.68
CA ASP A 139 -17.18 8.33 17.43
C ASP A 139 -17.68 8.54 18.85
N PHE A 140 -18.58 7.69 19.30
CA PHE A 140 -19.26 7.83 20.60
C PHE A 140 -19.24 6.50 21.33
N ASP A 141 -19.02 6.56 22.62
CA ASP A 141 -19.01 5.39 23.50
C ASP A 141 -19.94 5.59 24.69
N THR A 142 -20.62 4.52 25.04
CA THR A 142 -21.37 4.41 26.26
C THR A 142 -21.18 3.03 26.91
N SER A 143 -21.40 2.95 28.19
CA SER A 143 -21.37 1.70 28.93
C SER A 143 -22.55 1.64 29.89
N PHE A 144 -23.17 0.47 29.96
CA PHE A 144 -24.28 0.18 30.85
C PHE A 144 -23.83 -0.76 31.98
N ASN A 145 -24.68 -0.94 32.97
CA ASN A 145 -24.45 -1.93 34.03
C ASN A 145 -24.35 -3.34 33.45
N LYS A 146 -23.71 -4.27 34.20
CA LYS A 146 -23.56 -5.69 33.84
C LYS A 146 -22.70 -6.00 32.60
N GLY A 147 -21.63 -5.23 32.38
CA GLY A 147 -20.61 -5.56 31.39
C GLY A 147 -20.96 -5.22 29.93
N HIS A 148 -22.03 -4.45 29.66
CA HIS A 148 -22.38 -4.01 28.34
C HIS A 148 -21.73 -2.66 27.99
N ALA A 149 -21.13 -2.59 26.81
CA ALA A 149 -20.63 -1.36 26.22
C ALA A 149 -21.09 -1.24 24.76
N ILE A 150 -21.39 -0.03 24.33
CA ILE A 150 -21.76 0.27 22.96
C ILE A 150 -20.85 1.39 22.45
N SER A 151 -20.21 1.14 21.30
CA SER A 151 -19.53 2.16 20.50
C SER A 151 -20.31 2.36 19.21
N TYR A 152 -20.59 3.59 18.84
CA TYR A 152 -21.34 3.91 17.64
C TYR A 152 -20.82 5.20 17.02
N GLY A 153 -21.05 5.38 15.73
CA GLY A 153 -20.58 6.58 15.06
C GLY A 153 -21.05 6.75 13.65
N ILE A 154 -20.61 7.89 13.11
CA ILE A 154 -20.82 8.28 11.73
C ILE A 154 -19.50 8.67 11.10
N GLU A 155 -19.38 8.44 9.81
CA GLU A 155 -18.22 8.82 9.01
C GLU A 155 -18.66 9.39 7.68
N GLY A 156 -18.06 10.49 7.26
CA GLY A 156 -18.24 11.07 5.94
C GLY A 156 -16.90 11.41 5.31
N THR A 157 -16.71 11.07 4.05
CA THR A 157 -15.50 11.41 3.28
C THR A 157 -15.88 11.88 1.89
N LEU A 158 -15.20 12.93 1.41
CA LEU A 158 -15.31 13.45 0.06
C LEU A 158 -13.90 13.63 -0.53
N ASN A 159 -13.61 12.89 -1.58
CA ASN A 159 -12.38 12.97 -2.34
C ASN A 159 -12.67 13.62 -3.69
N ASN A 160 -11.91 14.64 -4.05
CA ASN A 160 -11.95 15.27 -5.37
C ASN A 160 -10.58 15.10 -6.03
N VAL A 161 -10.55 14.50 -7.21
CA VAL A 161 -9.34 14.27 -7.99
C VAL A 161 -9.38 15.10 -9.27
N LYS A 162 -8.32 15.84 -9.53
CA LYS A 162 -8.08 16.55 -10.79
C LYS A 162 -6.82 16.00 -11.42
N SER A 163 -6.91 15.55 -12.66
CA SER A 163 -5.80 15.06 -13.45
C SER A 163 -5.56 15.98 -14.62
N ASN A 164 -4.30 16.29 -14.90
CA ASN A 164 -3.88 17.08 -16.05
C ASN A 164 -2.63 16.43 -16.64
N ALA A 165 -2.51 16.46 -17.97
CA ALA A 165 -1.35 15.90 -18.65
C ALA A 165 -0.99 16.71 -19.88
N TYR A 166 0.31 16.86 -20.11
CA TYR A 166 0.84 17.52 -21.28
C TYR A 166 2.22 16.94 -21.65
N SER A 167 2.56 17.09 -22.90
CA SER A 167 3.93 16.87 -23.40
C SER A 167 4.57 18.20 -23.82
N GLN A 168 5.90 18.24 -23.77
CA GLN A 168 6.73 19.34 -24.25
C GLN A 168 7.94 18.77 -24.97
N ASN A 169 8.32 19.37 -26.08
CA ASN A 169 9.61 19.07 -26.69
C ASN A 169 10.71 19.71 -25.86
N ILE A 170 11.75 18.96 -25.55
CA ILE A 170 12.98 19.54 -25.00
C ILE A 170 13.70 20.31 -26.10
N ILE A 171 14.22 21.49 -25.78
CA ILE A 171 15.08 22.33 -26.66
C ILE A 171 16.53 22.06 -26.28
N ILE A 172 17.31 21.66 -27.27
CA ILE A 172 18.68 21.22 -27.07
C ILE A 172 19.63 22.28 -27.56
N ASN A 173 20.66 22.57 -26.75
CA ASN A 173 21.82 23.34 -27.15
C ASN A 173 23.08 22.47 -26.99
N GLY A 174 23.65 22.03 -28.11
CA GLY A 174 24.69 21.02 -28.12
C GLY A 174 24.13 19.67 -27.61
N ASN A 175 24.58 19.23 -26.46
CA ASN A 175 24.10 18.01 -25.79
C ASN A 175 23.28 18.29 -24.52
N GLU A 176 23.02 19.53 -24.21
CA GLU A 176 22.29 19.94 -23.00
C GLU A 176 20.85 20.33 -23.32
N VAL A 177 19.94 20.01 -22.42
CA VAL A 177 18.56 20.50 -22.47
C VAL A 177 18.56 21.94 -21.96
N SER A 178 18.37 22.89 -22.87
CA SER A 178 18.43 24.32 -22.57
C SER A 178 17.08 24.91 -22.16
N ASP A 179 15.95 24.35 -22.69
CA ASP A 179 14.61 24.87 -22.43
C ASP A 179 13.55 23.81 -22.79
N LEU A 180 12.28 24.13 -22.54
CA LEU A 180 11.11 23.33 -22.90
C LEU A 180 10.21 24.12 -23.86
N GLY A 181 9.78 23.47 -24.91
CA GLY A 181 8.82 24.00 -25.86
C GLY A 181 7.40 24.17 -25.28
N PRO A 182 6.45 24.60 -26.10
CA PRO A 182 5.07 24.80 -25.70
C PRO A 182 4.44 23.48 -25.23
N LYS A 183 3.45 23.59 -24.31
CA LYS A 183 2.67 22.45 -23.80
C LYS A 183 1.65 22.01 -24.83
N THR A 184 1.64 20.71 -25.11
CA THR A 184 0.62 20.04 -25.91
C THR A 184 -0.13 19.06 -25.03
N ASN A 185 -1.45 19.12 -24.98
CA ASN A 185 -2.26 18.23 -24.16
C ASN A 185 -2.11 16.77 -24.62
N ILE A 186 -1.98 15.86 -23.66
CA ILE A 186 -1.94 14.43 -23.88
C ILE A 186 -2.98 13.76 -22.96
N PRO A 187 -3.33 12.46 -23.17
CA PRO A 187 -4.25 11.75 -22.33
C PRO A 187 -3.84 11.78 -20.85
N THR A 188 -4.80 12.10 -20.00
CA THR A 188 -4.61 12.13 -18.54
C THR A 188 -4.66 10.72 -17.96
N ARG A 189 -4.01 10.52 -16.83
CA ARG A 189 -4.04 9.24 -16.10
C ARG A 189 -5.43 8.91 -15.53
N TYR A 190 -6.13 9.92 -15.05
CA TYR A 190 -7.49 9.84 -14.50
C TYR A 190 -8.44 10.75 -15.29
N PRO A 191 -9.77 10.69 -15.05
CA PRO A 191 -10.74 11.46 -15.80
C PRO A 191 -10.39 12.95 -15.95
N SER A 192 -10.29 13.42 -17.21
CA SER A 192 -9.75 14.76 -17.56
C SER A 192 -10.62 15.93 -17.11
N ASP A 193 -11.94 15.73 -16.96
CA ASP A 193 -12.87 16.73 -16.43
C ASP A 193 -13.10 16.63 -14.92
N GLY A 194 -12.29 15.80 -14.27
CA GLY A 194 -12.30 15.57 -12.84
C GLY A 194 -13.14 14.37 -12.40
N SER A 195 -12.90 13.98 -11.18
CA SER A 195 -13.62 12.89 -10.56
C SER A 195 -13.80 13.12 -9.06
N SER A 196 -14.82 12.53 -8.51
CA SER A 196 -15.11 12.58 -7.08
C SER A 196 -15.53 11.22 -6.54
N TYR A 197 -15.08 10.90 -5.35
CA TYR A 197 -15.50 9.74 -4.59
C TYR A 197 -15.99 10.20 -3.23
N LYS A 198 -17.23 9.86 -2.89
CA LYS A 198 -17.83 10.16 -1.58
C LYS A 198 -18.22 8.89 -0.87
N SER A 199 -18.07 8.89 0.43
CA SER A 199 -18.51 7.82 1.30
C SER A 199 -19.22 8.40 2.51
N PHE A 200 -20.31 7.78 2.91
CA PHE A 200 -21.00 8.05 4.17
C PHE A 200 -21.27 6.71 4.86
N ALA A 201 -20.99 6.63 6.15
CA ALA A 201 -21.23 5.42 6.91
C ALA A 201 -21.78 5.72 8.29
N MET A 202 -22.55 4.78 8.83
CA MET A 202 -22.92 4.70 10.24
C MET A 202 -22.65 3.29 10.75
N TYR A 203 -22.25 3.20 12.01
CA TYR A 203 -21.93 1.91 12.62
C TYR A 203 -22.36 1.87 14.09
N VAL A 204 -22.55 0.65 14.55
CA VAL A 204 -22.72 0.34 15.96
C VAL A 204 -21.97 -0.96 16.28
N ASN A 205 -21.30 -0.98 17.41
CA ASN A 205 -20.62 -2.14 17.95
C ASN A 205 -21.04 -2.33 19.40
N TRP A 206 -21.52 -3.50 19.73
CA TRP A 206 -21.90 -3.92 21.06
C TRP A 206 -20.90 -4.92 21.62
N THR A 207 -20.37 -4.64 22.80
CA THR A 207 -19.51 -5.54 23.57
C THR A 207 -20.23 -5.99 24.83
N TRP A 208 -20.25 -7.29 25.05
CA TRP A 208 -20.80 -7.88 26.25
C TRP A 208 -19.73 -8.72 26.97
N ASN A 209 -19.23 -8.19 28.08
CA ASN A 209 -18.40 -8.91 29.03
C ASN A 209 -19.31 -9.66 30.00
N MET A 210 -19.73 -10.89 29.64
CA MET A 210 -20.63 -11.70 30.45
C MET A 210 -20.00 -12.02 31.82
N ASN A 211 -18.72 -12.36 31.80
CA ASN A 211 -17.88 -12.61 32.97
C ASN A 211 -16.38 -12.55 32.55
N ASP A 212 -15.48 -12.88 33.46
CA ASP A 212 -14.03 -12.90 33.20
C ASP A 212 -13.63 -13.97 32.16
N PHE A 213 -14.44 -15.01 32.02
CA PHE A 213 -14.22 -16.13 31.11
C PHE A 213 -14.68 -15.80 29.68
N PHE A 214 -15.81 -15.09 29.50
CA PHE A 214 -16.47 -14.91 28.21
C PHE A 214 -16.74 -13.47 27.87
N THR A 215 -16.30 -13.06 26.66
CA THR A 215 -16.64 -11.78 26.04
C THR A 215 -17.22 -12.03 24.65
N PHE A 216 -18.33 -11.37 24.34
CA PHE A 216 -18.96 -11.37 23.01
C PHE A 216 -18.96 -9.96 22.44
N ASN A 217 -18.71 -9.85 21.11
CA ASN A 217 -18.87 -8.58 20.38
C ASN A 217 -19.71 -8.82 19.13
N ALA A 218 -20.59 -7.87 18.84
CA ALA A 218 -21.36 -7.83 17.61
C ALA A 218 -21.32 -6.39 17.05
N GLY A 219 -20.91 -6.26 15.82
CA GLY A 219 -20.82 -4.97 15.14
C GLY A 219 -21.51 -5.00 13.79
N THR A 220 -22.08 -3.86 13.40
CA THR A 220 -22.62 -3.66 12.05
C THR A 220 -22.31 -2.26 11.55
N ARG A 221 -22.08 -2.15 10.25
CA ARG A 221 -21.80 -0.89 9.56
C ARG A 221 -22.56 -0.85 8.25
N LEU A 222 -23.33 0.20 8.05
CA LEU A 222 -23.96 0.54 6.80
C LEU A 222 -23.12 1.64 6.13
N THR A 223 -22.69 1.39 4.90
CA THR A 223 -21.91 2.35 4.12
C THR A 223 -22.59 2.63 2.80
N TYR A 224 -22.72 3.90 2.45
CA TYR A 224 -23.09 4.36 1.13
C TYR A 224 -21.88 4.99 0.46
N THR A 225 -21.63 4.66 -0.81
CA THR A 225 -20.57 5.24 -1.63
C THR A 225 -21.14 5.78 -2.93
N GLY A 226 -20.56 6.86 -3.41
CA GLY A 226 -20.90 7.43 -4.71
C GLY A 226 -19.65 7.92 -5.42
N LEU A 227 -19.47 7.49 -6.67
CA LEU A 227 -18.37 7.87 -7.53
C LEU A 227 -18.92 8.61 -8.74
N ARG A 228 -18.24 9.69 -9.13
CA ARG A 228 -18.47 10.41 -10.38
C ARG A 228 -17.17 10.64 -11.08
N ALA A 229 -17.14 10.41 -12.39
CA ALA A 229 -15.98 10.63 -13.24
C ALA A 229 -16.46 11.21 -14.58
N SER A 230 -15.70 12.15 -15.13
CA SER A 230 -16.05 12.87 -16.34
C SER A 230 -14.82 13.10 -17.22
N TRP A 231 -14.96 12.92 -18.53
CA TRP A 231 -13.91 13.16 -19.51
C TRP A 231 -14.32 14.28 -20.46
N LYS A 232 -13.41 15.24 -20.73
CA LYS A 232 -13.67 16.40 -21.61
C LYS A 232 -13.72 16.04 -23.09
N GLU A 233 -12.94 15.02 -23.45
CA GLU A 233 -12.84 14.52 -24.82
C GLU A 233 -12.84 12.99 -24.76
N SER A 234 -13.38 12.35 -25.80
CA SER A 234 -13.06 10.96 -26.07
C SER A 234 -11.57 10.93 -26.36
N ALA A 235 -10.78 10.82 -25.27
CA ALA A 235 -9.34 10.70 -25.36
C ALA A 235 -9.04 9.66 -26.43
N SER A 236 -7.88 9.72 -27.03
CA SER A 236 -7.28 8.86 -28.07
C SER A 236 -7.51 7.34 -27.95
N ILE A 237 -8.24 6.91 -26.94
CA ILE A 237 -8.91 5.63 -26.79
C ILE A 237 -10.36 5.92 -27.18
N ASN A 238 -10.80 5.46 -28.34
CA ASN A 238 -12.15 5.63 -28.89
C ASN A 238 -13.29 5.04 -28.00
N ALA A 239 -13.09 4.89 -26.72
CA ALA A 239 -14.10 4.49 -25.76
C ALA A 239 -15.10 5.64 -25.57
N GLN A 240 -16.40 5.36 -25.65
CA GLN A 240 -17.46 6.31 -25.27
C GLN A 240 -17.43 6.54 -23.76
N LEU A 241 -16.35 7.14 -23.26
CA LEU A 241 -16.15 7.52 -21.88
C LEU A 241 -16.86 8.86 -21.66
N SER A 242 -18.18 8.81 -21.53
CA SER A 242 -18.98 9.93 -21.09
C SER A 242 -18.98 10.01 -19.54
N ASN A 243 -19.89 10.75 -18.97
CA ASN A 243 -20.05 10.86 -17.53
C ASN A 243 -20.42 9.52 -16.88
N VAL A 244 -19.61 9.05 -15.95
CA VAL A 244 -19.83 7.84 -15.16
C VAL A 244 -20.32 8.22 -13.76
N LYS A 245 -21.36 7.53 -13.32
CA LYS A 245 -21.90 7.65 -11.96
C LYS A 245 -22.18 6.26 -11.41
N LEU A 246 -21.42 5.87 -10.38
CA LEU A 246 -21.63 4.63 -9.64
C LEU A 246 -22.07 4.97 -8.22
N ASN A 247 -23.15 4.33 -7.77
CA ASN A 247 -23.58 4.40 -6.37
C ASN A 247 -23.72 2.98 -5.84
N SER A 248 -23.35 2.77 -4.59
CA SER A 248 -23.40 1.48 -3.94
C SER A 248 -23.70 1.65 -2.46
N SER A 249 -24.40 0.68 -1.90
CA SER A 249 -24.59 0.55 -0.45
C SER A 249 -24.14 -0.84 -0.02
N ALA A 250 -23.49 -0.94 1.12
CA ALA A 250 -23.05 -2.20 1.68
C ALA A 250 -23.32 -2.25 3.19
N LEU A 251 -23.83 -3.38 3.62
CA LEU A 251 -23.93 -3.76 5.05
C LEU A 251 -22.82 -4.74 5.36
N THR A 252 -21.98 -4.40 6.34
CA THR A 252 -20.94 -5.29 6.84
C THR A 252 -21.16 -5.57 8.31
N THR A 253 -20.83 -6.78 8.72
CA THR A 253 -21.05 -7.27 10.09
C THR A 253 -19.81 -7.95 10.62
N THR A 254 -19.65 -7.91 11.95
CA THR A 254 -18.62 -8.64 12.68
C THR A 254 -19.24 -9.26 13.92
N LEU A 255 -18.99 -10.54 14.11
CA LEU A 255 -19.31 -11.27 15.33
C LEU A 255 -18.04 -11.86 15.89
N SER A 256 -17.74 -11.62 17.14
CA SER A 256 -16.57 -12.22 17.77
C SER A 256 -16.84 -12.75 19.17
N MET A 257 -16.16 -13.83 19.48
CA MET A 257 -16.21 -14.49 20.77
C MET A 257 -14.80 -14.64 21.31
N THR A 258 -14.60 -14.27 22.55
CA THR A 258 -13.35 -14.47 23.28
C THR A 258 -13.60 -15.30 24.51
N LEU A 259 -12.93 -16.44 24.60
CA LEU A 259 -12.94 -17.34 25.76
C LEU A 259 -11.60 -17.22 26.49
N ARG A 260 -11.65 -17.16 27.82
CA ARG A 260 -10.48 -17.18 28.72
C ARG A 260 -10.60 -18.32 29.69
N PRO A 261 -10.34 -19.59 29.23
CA PRO A 261 -10.51 -20.79 30.08
C PRO A 261 -9.61 -20.76 31.31
N SER A 262 -8.55 -19.98 31.25
CA SER A 262 -7.69 -19.71 32.42
C SER A 262 -6.97 -18.37 32.24
N LYS A 263 -6.26 -17.92 33.27
CA LYS A 263 -5.37 -16.74 33.18
C LYS A 263 -4.22 -16.89 32.15
N LYS A 264 -3.97 -18.12 31.68
CA LYS A 264 -2.91 -18.43 30.72
C LYS A 264 -3.38 -18.47 29.27
N PHE A 265 -4.63 -18.83 29.03
CA PHE A 265 -5.15 -19.07 27.68
C PHE A 265 -6.27 -18.11 27.32
N GLN A 266 -6.23 -17.63 26.09
CA GLN A 266 -7.30 -16.89 25.43
C GLN A 266 -7.54 -17.49 24.05
N ILE A 267 -8.77 -17.83 23.76
CA ILE A 267 -9.23 -18.35 22.48
C ILE A 267 -10.16 -17.29 21.88
N MET A 268 -9.94 -16.95 20.61
CA MET A 268 -10.73 -15.97 19.88
C MET A 268 -11.25 -16.58 18.58
N THR A 269 -12.51 -16.27 18.27
CA THR A 269 -13.10 -16.59 16.97
C THR A 269 -13.79 -15.32 16.47
N VAL A 270 -13.57 -14.98 15.20
CA VAL A 270 -14.18 -13.82 14.56
C VAL A 270 -14.77 -14.23 13.23
N LEU A 271 -16.05 -13.95 13.04
CA LEU A 271 -16.73 -13.97 11.74
C LEU A 271 -16.93 -12.52 11.31
N SER A 272 -16.48 -12.18 10.13
CA SER A 272 -16.61 -10.80 9.64
C SER A 272 -16.89 -10.76 8.16
N SER A 273 -17.53 -9.67 7.72
CA SER A 273 -17.65 -9.33 6.32
C SER A 273 -17.05 -7.97 6.04
N GLY A 274 -16.49 -7.81 4.86
CA GLY A 274 -15.97 -6.56 4.32
C GLY A 274 -16.46 -6.35 2.90
N PHE A 275 -16.30 -5.14 2.38
CA PHE A 275 -16.54 -4.86 0.98
C PHE A 275 -15.52 -3.86 0.45
N ARG A 276 -15.25 -3.96 -0.84
CA ARG A 276 -14.46 -3.00 -1.60
C ARG A 276 -15.33 -2.45 -2.74
N ASN A 277 -15.59 -1.16 -2.70
CA ASN A 277 -16.27 -0.49 -3.80
C ASN A 277 -15.25 -0.08 -4.86
N PRO A 278 -15.55 -0.22 -6.17
CA PRO A 278 -14.69 0.32 -7.21
C PRO A 278 -14.40 1.80 -6.97
N ASN A 279 -13.14 2.18 -7.05
CA ASN A 279 -12.68 3.55 -6.89
C ASN A 279 -12.29 4.16 -8.24
N ILE A 280 -11.75 5.38 -8.24
CA ILE A 280 -11.38 6.10 -9.45
C ILE A 280 -10.22 5.39 -10.19
N ASP A 281 -9.29 4.77 -9.46
CA ASP A 281 -8.19 4.00 -10.05
C ASP A 281 -8.71 2.73 -10.76
N ASP A 282 -9.74 2.09 -10.20
CA ASP A 282 -10.33 0.89 -10.79
C ASP A 282 -11.09 1.16 -12.10
N ILE A 283 -11.86 2.25 -12.14
CA ILE A 283 -12.82 2.51 -13.24
C ILE A 283 -12.32 3.50 -14.28
N GLY A 284 -11.32 4.31 -13.98
CA GLY A 284 -10.95 5.47 -14.80
C GLY A 284 -9.47 5.56 -15.18
N LYS A 285 -8.66 4.60 -14.76
CA LYS A 285 -7.21 4.63 -14.99
C LYS A 285 -6.86 4.23 -16.41
N ILE A 286 -5.99 5.06 -17.02
CA ILE A 286 -5.32 4.73 -18.28
C ILE A 286 -3.82 4.61 -17.97
N ARG A 287 -3.25 3.43 -18.21
CA ARG A 287 -1.84 3.15 -17.96
C ARG A 287 -1.30 2.16 -18.96
N GLU A 288 -0.29 2.55 -19.73
CA GLU A 288 0.51 1.64 -20.55
C GLU A 288 1.72 1.14 -19.75
N ASN A 289 2.02 -0.15 -19.89
CA ASN A 289 3.23 -0.78 -19.38
C ASN A 289 3.56 -2.01 -20.24
N ASN A 290 4.74 -2.03 -20.86
CA ASN A 290 5.24 -3.17 -21.65
C ASN A 290 4.26 -3.67 -22.73
N GLY A 291 3.64 -2.76 -23.49
CA GLY A 291 2.70 -3.12 -24.56
C GLY A 291 1.31 -3.52 -24.06
N ILE A 292 1.05 -3.39 -22.77
CA ILE A 292 -0.26 -3.63 -22.16
C ILE A 292 -0.86 -2.30 -21.70
N LEU A 293 -2.06 -1.99 -22.16
CA LEU A 293 -2.80 -0.79 -21.79
C LEU A 293 -3.97 -1.12 -20.87
N VAL A 294 -3.89 -0.66 -19.63
CA VAL A 294 -5.05 -0.67 -18.73
C VAL A 294 -6.03 0.41 -19.17
N VAL A 295 -7.28 0.01 -19.40
CA VAL A 295 -8.37 0.89 -19.85
C VAL A 295 -9.51 0.95 -18.85
N PRO A 296 -10.32 2.02 -18.87
CA PRO A 296 -11.46 2.15 -17.99
C PRO A 296 -12.53 1.08 -18.18
N ASN A 297 -13.06 0.55 -17.07
CA ASN A 297 -14.27 -0.28 -17.05
C ASN A 297 -15.31 0.32 -16.12
N THR A 298 -16.41 0.78 -16.66
CA THR A 298 -17.49 1.46 -15.95
C THR A 298 -18.57 0.51 -15.40
N PHE A 299 -18.47 -0.79 -15.65
CA PHE A 299 -19.45 -1.81 -15.26
C PHE A 299 -19.08 -2.56 -13.97
N LEU A 300 -18.02 -2.15 -13.29
CA LEU A 300 -17.57 -2.78 -12.06
C LEU A 300 -18.62 -2.72 -10.94
N LYS A 301 -18.71 -3.82 -10.21
CA LYS A 301 -19.56 -3.99 -9.02
C LYS A 301 -18.70 -4.10 -7.78
N PRO A 302 -19.25 -3.82 -6.58
CA PRO A 302 -18.54 -4.04 -5.33
C PRO A 302 -18.12 -5.50 -5.14
N GLU A 303 -16.92 -5.68 -4.63
CA GLU A 303 -16.35 -6.93 -4.16
C GLU A 303 -16.69 -7.10 -2.68
N TYR A 304 -16.99 -8.33 -2.25
CA TYR A 304 -17.27 -8.67 -0.85
C TYR A 304 -16.31 -9.73 -0.34
N ALA A 305 -15.87 -9.57 0.89
CA ALA A 305 -15.06 -10.55 1.61
C ALA A 305 -15.83 -11.08 2.82
N TYR A 306 -15.80 -12.39 3.00
CA TYR A 306 -16.34 -13.10 4.18
C TYR A 306 -15.20 -13.86 4.83
N ASN A 307 -14.93 -13.56 6.07
CA ASN A 307 -13.74 -14.01 6.77
C ASN A 307 -14.08 -14.72 8.08
N LEU A 308 -13.39 -15.82 8.32
CA LEU A 308 -13.36 -16.55 9.60
C LEU A 308 -11.92 -16.50 10.13
N ASP A 309 -11.74 -15.93 11.31
CA ASP A 309 -10.49 -15.98 12.06
C ASP A 309 -10.64 -16.86 13.29
N PHE A 310 -9.58 -17.61 13.59
CA PHE A 310 -9.43 -18.36 14.82
C PHE A 310 -8.05 -18.08 15.42
N GLY A 311 -8.00 -17.82 16.72
CA GLY A 311 -6.77 -17.52 17.41
C GLY A 311 -6.68 -18.15 18.80
N ILE A 312 -5.47 -18.57 19.16
CA ILE A 312 -5.14 -19.05 20.52
C ILE A 312 -3.93 -18.26 21.00
N ASN A 313 -4.07 -17.60 22.13
CA ASN A 313 -2.98 -16.94 22.82
C ASN A 313 -2.66 -17.68 24.12
N TYR A 314 -1.38 -17.94 24.33
CA TYR A 314 -0.85 -18.42 25.60
C TYR A 314 0.01 -17.35 26.26
N LYS A 315 -0.20 -17.10 27.54
CA LYS A 315 0.63 -16.21 28.35
C LYS A 315 0.93 -16.87 29.69
N SER A 316 2.20 -17.04 30.02
CA SER A 316 2.59 -17.59 31.32
C SER A 316 2.15 -16.68 32.47
N ILE A 317 1.91 -17.23 33.68
CA ILE A 317 1.46 -16.47 34.85
C ILE A 317 2.43 -15.35 35.20
N ASN A 318 3.73 -15.62 35.12
CA ASN A 318 4.79 -14.65 35.37
C ASN A 318 5.02 -13.68 34.20
N GLN A 319 4.23 -13.79 33.12
CA GLN A 319 4.29 -12.97 31.90
C GLN A 319 5.62 -13.05 31.13
N LEU A 320 6.47 -14.03 31.44
CA LEU A 320 7.79 -14.19 30.81
C LEU A 320 7.70 -14.86 29.44
N THR A 321 6.60 -15.58 29.15
CA THR A 321 6.37 -16.25 27.87
C THR A 321 5.00 -15.89 27.33
N TYR A 322 4.98 -15.54 26.04
CA TYR A 322 3.77 -15.31 25.26
C TYR A 322 3.91 -16.05 23.93
N MET A 323 2.86 -16.73 23.50
CA MET A 323 2.73 -17.35 22.18
C MET A 323 1.35 -17.09 21.63
N SER A 324 1.26 -16.79 20.36
CA SER A 324 0.03 -16.58 19.62
C SER A 324 0.05 -17.45 18.37
N PHE A 325 -1.01 -18.20 18.17
CA PHE A 325 -1.32 -18.87 16.91
C PHE A 325 -2.60 -18.25 16.36
N ARG A 326 -2.61 -17.90 15.08
CA ARG A 326 -3.80 -17.40 14.37
C ARG A 326 -3.89 -18.09 13.03
N THR A 327 -5.09 -18.41 12.62
CA THR A 327 -5.41 -18.90 11.28
C THR A 327 -6.65 -18.21 10.78
N PHE A 328 -6.74 -18.04 9.47
CA PHE A 328 -7.89 -17.39 8.84
C PHE A 328 -8.26 -18.08 7.53
N ALA A 329 -9.50 -17.90 7.14
CA ALA A 329 -10.04 -18.30 5.84
C ALA A 329 -10.97 -17.20 5.34
N THR A 330 -10.75 -16.74 4.10
CA THR A 330 -11.50 -15.65 3.47
C THR A 330 -12.01 -16.09 2.12
N VAL A 331 -13.31 -15.92 1.89
CA VAL A 331 -13.93 -16.01 0.56
C VAL A 331 -14.15 -14.59 0.05
N ILE A 332 -13.59 -14.28 -1.11
CA ILE A 332 -13.81 -13.02 -1.83
C ILE A 332 -14.81 -13.29 -2.94
N SER A 333 -15.92 -12.60 -2.93
CA SER A 333 -16.96 -12.69 -3.94
C SER A 333 -16.89 -11.51 -4.90
N ARG A 334 -17.04 -11.78 -6.21
CA ARG A 334 -16.90 -10.78 -7.28
C ARG A 334 -15.53 -10.11 -7.26
N HIS A 335 -14.47 -10.91 -7.11
CA HIS A 335 -13.10 -10.42 -7.05
C HIS A 335 -12.80 -9.51 -8.25
N ILE A 336 -12.24 -8.34 -7.96
CA ILE A 336 -11.83 -7.36 -8.98
C ILE A 336 -10.37 -7.62 -9.34
N VAL A 337 -10.14 -8.07 -10.56
CA VAL A 337 -8.81 -8.39 -11.10
C VAL A 337 -8.71 -7.90 -12.54
N ARG A 338 -7.50 -7.71 -13.05
CA ARG A 338 -7.24 -7.36 -14.44
C ARG A 338 -7.39 -8.57 -15.33
N ASP A 339 -8.03 -8.35 -16.46
CA ASP A 339 -8.25 -9.36 -17.49
C ASP A 339 -8.40 -8.67 -18.85
N ASP A 340 -8.24 -9.43 -19.93
CA ASP A 340 -8.40 -8.94 -21.30
C ASP A 340 -9.70 -8.17 -21.49
N PHE A 341 -9.65 -7.03 -22.15
CA PHE A 341 -10.81 -6.16 -22.32
C PHE A 341 -10.89 -5.58 -23.72
N ILE A 342 -12.00 -5.84 -24.40
CA ILE A 342 -12.26 -5.31 -25.74
C ILE A 342 -12.96 -3.96 -25.61
N ILE A 343 -12.30 -2.88 -26.07
CA ILE A 343 -12.87 -1.53 -26.00
C ILE A 343 -13.90 -1.29 -27.11
N PHE A 344 -13.76 -1.99 -28.26
CA PHE A 344 -14.59 -1.79 -29.43
C PHE A 344 -15.39 -3.03 -29.78
N SER A 345 -16.70 -2.86 -29.91
CA SER A 345 -17.53 -3.69 -30.73
C SER A 345 -17.71 -3.01 -32.11
N ASP A 346 -16.69 -3.00 -32.94
CA ASP A 346 -16.94 -2.86 -34.36
C ASP A 346 -17.35 -4.25 -34.88
N THR A 347 -18.57 -4.35 -35.36
CA THR A 347 -19.14 -5.61 -35.89
C THR A 347 -18.38 -6.16 -37.09
N THR A 348 -17.38 -5.45 -37.59
CA THR A 348 -16.58 -5.82 -38.78
C THR A 348 -15.21 -6.43 -38.45
N THR A 349 -14.71 -6.32 -37.23
CA THR A 349 -13.44 -6.94 -36.79
C THR A 349 -13.65 -7.70 -35.47
N PRO A 350 -13.98 -9.02 -35.53
CA PRO A 350 -14.07 -9.80 -34.32
C PRO A 350 -12.69 -9.97 -33.65
N ASP A 351 -12.64 -9.83 -32.35
CA ASP A 351 -11.61 -10.30 -31.41
C ASP A 351 -10.22 -9.63 -31.42
N LYS A 352 -10.09 -8.33 -31.66
CA LYS A 352 -8.82 -7.66 -31.36
C LYS A 352 -8.89 -6.90 -30.04
N SER A 353 -8.23 -7.46 -29.03
CA SER A 353 -7.90 -6.78 -27.78
C SER A 353 -6.68 -5.84 -27.92
N THR A 354 -6.35 -5.38 -29.13
CA THR A 354 -5.21 -4.51 -29.43
C THR A 354 -5.66 -3.20 -30.06
N ILE A 355 -5.04 -2.11 -29.63
CA ILE A 355 -5.27 -0.76 -30.19
C ILE A 355 -3.93 -0.05 -30.40
N LEU A 356 -3.93 0.95 -31.28
CA LEU A 356 -2.80 1.86 -31.44
C LEU A 356 -2.82 2.93 -30.34
N TYR A 357 -1.83 2.94 -29.47
CA TYR A 357 -1.68 3.92 -28.40
C TYR A 357 -0.29 4.54 -28.43
N ASN A 358 -0.21 5.86 -28.54
CA ASN A 358 1.06 6.61 -28.68
C ASN A 358 2.00 6.07 -29.79
N GLY A 359 1.43 5.57 -30.90
CA GLY A 359 2.17 5.03 -32.04
C GLY A 359 2.64 3.58 -31.91
N GLU A 360 2.26 2.89 -30.84
CA GLU A 360 2.55 1.47 -30.62
C GLU A 360 1.24 0.65 -30.55
N GLU A 361 1.25 -0.56 -31.09
CA GLU A 361 0.16 -1.51 -30.90
C GLU A 361 0.25 -2.10 -29.49
N VAL A 362 -0.82 -1.98 -28.72
CA VAL A 362 -0.88 -2.41 -27.31
C VAL A 362 -2.11 -3.29 -27.08
N THR A 363 -1.96 -4.28 -26.21
CA THR A 363 -3.07 -5.12 -25.74
C THR A 363 -3.84 -4.39 -24.67
N THR A 364 -5.18 -4.45 -24.70
CA THR A 364 -6.03 -3.79 -23.72
C THR A 364 -6.51 -4.76 -22.65
N ILE A 365 -6.34 -4.34 -21.39
CA ILE A 365 -6.86 -5.03 -20.22
C ILE A 365 -7.68 -4.05 -19.37
N ALA A 366 -8.62 -4.56 -18.59
CA ALA A 366 -9.36 -3.75 -17.61
C ALA A 366 -9.62 -4.54 -16.33
N ASN A 367 -9.91 -3.83 -15.26
CA ASN A 367 -10.45 -4.45 -14.06
C ASN A 367 -11.84 -5.04 -14.37
N LYS A 368 -12.06 -6.29 -14.01
CA LYS A 368 -13.34 -7.01 -14.14
C LYS A 368 -13.70 -7.67 -12.82
N ASN A 369 -14.99 -7.89 -12.58
CA ASN A 369 -15.44 -8.76 -11.50
C ASN A 369 -15.43 -10.21 -12.00
N LEU A 370 -14.48 -10.98 -11.51
CA LEU A 370 -14.37 -12.41 -11.79
C LEU A 370 -14.84 -13.18 -10.56
N GLY A 371 -15.38 -14.31 -10.70
CA GLY A 371 -15.87 -15.28 -9.72
C GLY A 371 -15.56 -15.09 -8.23
N ASN A 372 -15.59 -16.18 -7.51
CA ASN A 372 -15.19 -16.18 -6.10
C ASN A 372 -13.74 -16.65 -5.99
N ARG A 373 -13.01 -16.10 -5.03
CA ARG A 373 -11.63 -16.48 -4.72
C ARG A 373 -11.54 -16.85 -3.25
N PHE A 374 -10.62 -17.76 -2.93
CA PHE A 374 -10.40 -18.24 -1.56
C PHE A 374 -8.95 -17.97 -1.14
N ILE A 375 -8.79 -17.39 0.06
CA ILE A 375 -7.49 -17.14 0.67
C ILE A 375 -7.50 -17.71 2.07
N HIS A 376 -6.44 -18.38 2.47
CA HIS A 376 -6.27 -18.83 3.85
C HIS A 376 -4.81 -18.78 4.27
N GLY A 377 -4.59 -18.83 5.57
CA GLY A 377 -3.25 -18.76 6.09
C GLY A 377 -3.17 -18.89 7.58
N PHE A 378 -1.94 -18.86 8.09
CA PHE A 378 -1.69 -18.84 9.52
C PHE A 378 -0.51 -17.95 9.87
N SER A 379 -0.48 -17.51 11.12
CA SER A 379 0.69 -16.88 11.73
C SER A 379 0.94 -17.44 13.13
N ILE A 380 2.20 -17.56 13.47
CA ILE A 380 2.68 -17.86 14.82
C ILE A 380 3.62 -16.76 15.22
N ASP A 381 3.40 -16.18 16.39
CA ASP A 381 4.32 -15.20 16.96
C ASP A 381 4.45 -15.39 18.47
N GLY A 382 5.57 -14.96 19.01
CA GLY A 382 5.74 -15.05 20.44
C GLY A 382 7.09 -14.57 20.96
N TYR A 383 7.17 -14.54 22.28
CA TYR A 383 8.42 -14.25 22.96
C TYR A 383 8.57 -15.11 24.23
N SER A 384 9.80 -15.32 24.65
CA SER A 384 10.13 -15.92 25.94
C SER A 384 11.37 -15.26 26.55
N TYR A 385 11.29 -14.92 27.83
CA TYR A 385 12.44 -14.54 28.63
C TYR A 385 13.08 -15.81 29.20
N LEU A 386 14.23 -16.19 28.65
CA LEU A 386 15.01 -17.32 29.15
C LEU A 386 15.74 -16.99 30.47
N SER A 387 15.98 -15.70 30.71
CA SER A 387 16.51 -15.16 31.97
C SER A 387 16.07 -13.70 32.12
N LYS A 388 16.42 -13.05 33.24
CA LYS A 388 16.19 -11.60 33.44
C LYS A 388 16.89 -10.74 32.38
N SER A 389 17.95 -11.24 31.77
CA SER A 389 18.77 -10.53 30.79
C SER A 389 18.56 -10.99 29.36
N PHE A 390 17.97 -12.15 29.12
CA PHE A 390 17.87 -12.72 27.78
C PHE A 390 16.42 -12.99 27.37
N LYS A 391 16.01 -12.36 26.26
CA LYS A 391 14.69 -12.50 25.66
C LYS A 391 14.83 -13.04 24.23
N PHE A 392 14.01 -13.99 23.87
CA PHE A 392 13.88 -14.54 22.55
C PHE A 392 12.52 -14.15 21.95
N ASN A 393 12.48 -13.75 20.66
CA ASN A 393 11.22 -13.48 19.94
C ASN A 393 11.26 -14.22 18.60
N GLY A 394 10.10 -14.64 18.12
CA GLY A 394 9.96 -15.27 16.82
C GLY A 394 8.63 -15.01 16.20
N SER A 395 8.60 -14.98 14.87
CA SER A 395 7.38 -14.92 14.08
C SER A 395 7.53 -15.68 12.78
N ILE A 396 6.44 -16.31 12.33
CA ILE A 396 6.33 -16.92 11.01
C ILE A 396 4.92 -16.69 10.49
N SER A 397 4.79 -16.41 9.19
CA SER A 397 3.52 -16.19 8.52
C SER A 397 3.51 -16.92 7.18
N TYR A 398 2.38 -17.54 6.89
CA TYR A 398 2.10 -18.23 5.65
C TYR A 398 0.69 -17.87 5.17
N VAL A 399 0.58 -17.51 3.89
CA VAL A 399 -0.68 -17.21 3.21
C VAL A 399 -0.67 -17.92 1.88
N THR A 400 -1.80 -18.47 1.48
CA THR A 400 -2.01 -19.02 0.16
C THR A 400 -3.39 -18.64 -0.36
N GLY A 401 -3.53 -18.55 -1.67
CA GLY A 401 -4.79 -18.33 -2.35
C GLY A 401 -5.09 -19.49 -3.28
N ASP A 402 -6.34 -19.60 -3.72
CA ASP A 402 -6.72 -20.56 -4.72
C ASP A 402 -6.08 -20.21 -6.07
N GLU A 403 -5.87 -21.23 -6.89
CA GLU A 403 -5.54 -21.12 -8.29
C GLU A 403 -6.81 -21.35 -9.13
N ASN A 404 -7.02 -20.51 -10.12
CA ASN A 404 -8.14 -20.64 -11.03
C ASN A 404 -7.62 -20.92 -12.44
N GLU A 405 -8.16 -21.93 -13.11
CA GLU A 405 -7.72 -22.34 -14.45
C GLU A 405 -7.80 -21.20 -15.49
N THR A 406 -8.75 -20.29 -15.34
CA THR A 406 -8.95 -19.17 -16.28
C THR A 406 -8.12 -17.94 -15.91
N TYR A 407 -7.95 -17.64 -14.62
CA TYR A 407 -7.39 -16.37 -14.14
C TYR A 407 -6.06 -16.54 -13.40
N GLY A 408 -5.55 -17.76 -13.35
CA GLY A 408 -4.29 -18.08 -12.70
C GLY A 408 -4.30 -17.93 -11.17
N PRO A 409 -3.12 -17.89 -10.57
CA PRO A 409 -2.92 -17.72 -9.13
C PRO A 409 -3.49 -16.40 -8.59
N MET A 410 -3.86 -16.41 -7.31
CA MET A 410 -4.32 -15.22 -6.61
C MET A 410 -3.20 -14.18 -6.51
N PRO A 411 -3.45 -12.90 -6.91
CA PRO A 411 -2.45 -11.83 -6.80
C PRO A 411 -2.15 -11.46 -5.34
N ALA A 412 -0.99 -10.82 -5.14
CA ALA A 412 -0.52 -10.28 -3.86
C ALA A 412 -0.31 -11.32 -2.74
N ILE A 413 -0.14 -12.59 -3.10
CA ILE A 413 0.22 -13.66 -2.15
C ILE A 413 1.74 -13.72 -2.03
N SER A 414 2.28 -13.29 -0.89
CA SER A 414 3.70 -13.36 -0.60
C SER A 414 4.15 -14.79 -0.25
N PRO A 415 5.39 -15.20 -0.54
CA PRO A 415 5.94 -16.44 -0.01
C PRO A 415 5.95 -16.45 1.52
N ILE A 416 6.16 -17.61 2.12
CA ILE A 416 6.34 -17.74 3.58
C ILE A 416 7.46 -16.83 4.05
N PHE A 417 7.24 -16.13 5.16
CA PHE A 417 8.26 -15.25 5.75
C PHE A 417 8.20 -15.25 7.27
N GLY A 418 9.30 -14.85 7.87
CA GLY A 418 9.38 -14.78 9.31
C GLY A 418 10.64 -14.08 9.83
N SER A 419 10.71 -14.04 11.16
CA SER A 419 11.86 -13.49 11.87
C SER A 419 12.13 -14.21 13.18
N ILE A 420 13.38 -14.24 13.58
CA ILE A 420 13.84 -14.74 14.87
C ILE A 420 14.80 -13.70 15.45
N SER A 421 14.63 -13.33 16.71
CA SER A 421 15.56 -12.43 17.38
C SER A 421 15.88 -12.84 18.80
N GLY A 422 17.15 -12.66 19.18
CA GLY A 422 17.63 -12.77 20.55
C GLY A 422 18.03 -11.40 21.08
N GLU A 423 17.53 -11.03 22.25
CA GLU A 423 17.85 -9.77 22.91
C GLU A 423 18.55 -10.03 24.24
N TYR A 424 19.71 -9.44 24.42
CA TYR A 424 20.44 -9.44 25.69
C TYR A 424 20.42 -8.04 26.30
N THR A 425 19.92 -7.93 27.51
CA THR A 425 19.86 -6.65 28.24
C THR A 425 20.56 -6.80 29.59
N LYS A 426 21.57 -6.00 29.83
CA LYS A 426 22.24 -5.92 31.12
C LYS A 426 22.70 -4.48 31.40
N ASN A 427 22.31 -3.95 32.54
CA ASN A 427 22.63 -2.58 32.94
C ASN A 427 22.22 -1.56 31.83
N LYS A 428 23.19 -0.84 31.28
CA LYS A 428 23.03 0.21 30.27
C LYS A 428 23.09 -0.31 28.83
N ILE A 429 23.30 -1.61 28.63
CA ILE A 429 23.50 -2.20 27.29
C ILE A 429 22.32 -3.11 26.95
N LYS A 430 21.78 -2.91 25.73
CA LYS A 430 20.86 -3.84 25.08
C LYS A 430 21.43 -4.22 23.72
N ILE A 431 21.67 -5.51 23.49
CA ILE A 431 22.12 -6.07 22.21
C ILE A 431 20.99 -6.94 21.66
N SER A 432 20.65 -6.76 20.38
CA SER A 432 19.64 -7.57 19.69
C SER A 432 20.23 -8.12 18.41
N ALA A 433 20.20 -9.44 18.25
CA ALA A 433 20.51 -10.14 17.00
C ALA A 433 19.19 -10.51 16.33
N LEU A 434 19.03 -10.18 15.06
CA LEU A 434 17.80 -10.37 14.28
C LEU A 434 18.12 -11.14 13.01
N TYR A 435 17.45 -12.26 12.80
CA TYR A 435 17.42 -13.03 11.57
C TYR A 435 16.05 -12.92 10.92
N LYS A 436 15.97 -12.49 9.66
CA LYS A 436 14.78 -12.44 8.83
C LYS A 436 14.93 -13.38 7.66
N PHE A 437 13.83 -13.95 7.20
CA PHE A 437 13.84 -14.83 6.03
C PHE A 437 12.54 -14.74 5.26
N SER A 438 12.62 -15.08 3.97
CA SER A 438 11.49 -15.35 3.09
C SER A 438 11.77 -16.60 2.25
N GLY A 439 10.74 -17.38 2.00
CA GLY A 439 10.77 -18.44 1.00
C GLY A 439 10.88 -17.89 -0.42
N ASP A 440 10.97 -18.77 -1.39
CA ASP A 440 10.88 -18.46 -2.81
C ASP A 440 9.43 -18.42 -3.28
N LYS A 441 9.19 -17.76 -4.42
CA LYS A 441 7.93 -17.79 -5.16
C LYS A 441 8.25 -18.13 -6.62
N SER A 442 7.71 -19.26 -7.09
CA SER A 442 7.86 -19.72 -8.47
C SER A 442 7.21 -18.74 -9.45
N PRO A 443 7.72 -18.59 -10.68
CA PRO A 443 7.04 -17.83 -11.73
C PRO A 443 5.59 -18.28 -11.97
N ASP A 444 5.30 -19.57 -11.85
CA ASP A 444 3.98 -20.15 -12.05
C ASP A 444 2.95 -19.73 -10.97
N ASP A 445 3.44 -19.25 -9.81
CA ASP A 445 2.61 -18.75 -8.71
C ASP A 445 2.23 -17.26 -8.85
N TYR A 446 2.67 -16.58 -9.94
CA TYR A 446 2.39 -15.16 -10.17
C TYR A 446 1.05 -14.97 -10.88
N SER A 447 0.34 -13.91 -10.50
CA SER A 447 -0.92 -13.54 -11.15
C SER A 447 -0.70 -13.15 -12.62
N LEU A 448 -1.66 -13.50 -13.47
CA LEU A 448 -1.60 -13.19 -14.91
C LEU A 448 -1.83 -11.69 -15.20
N GLY A 449 -2.41 -10.94 -14.28
CA GLY A 449 -2.69 -9.50 -14.42
C GLY A 449 -1.48 -8.58 -14.22
N GLY A 450 -0.28 -9.13 -13.96
CA GLY A 450 0.97 -8.37 -13.76
C GLY A 450 0.99 -7.49 -12.49
N GLU A 451 0.15 -7.80 -11.49
CA GLU A 451 0.13 -7.05 -10.21
C GLU A 451 1.35 -7.34 -9.35
N ASP A 452 1.89 -8.55 -9.46
CA ASP A 452 2.94 -9.09 -8.58
C ASP A 452 4.36 -8.75 -9.05
N GLY A 453 4.53 -8.12 -10.22
CA GLY A 453 5.83 -7.68 -10.72
C GLY A 453 6.78 -8.83 -11.06
N LEU A 454 6.30 -9.85 -11.77
CA LEU A 454 7.14 -10.96 -12.24
C LEU A 454 8.32 -10.44 -13.07
N GLU A 455 8.09 -9.42 -13.88
CA GLU A 455 9.11 -8.75 -14.72
C GLU A 455 10.24 -8.07 -13.92
N GLU A 456 10.04 -7.86 -12.63
CA GLU A 456 11.05 -7.28 -11.72
C GLU A 456 11.94 -8.36 -11.08
N THR A 457 11.70 -9.64 -11.40
CA THR A 457 12.47 -10.77 -10.86
C THR A 457 13.68 -11.08 -11.75
N PRO A 458 14.67 -11.88 -11.28
CA PRO A 458 15.84 -12.21 -12.07
C PRO A 458 15.48 -12.86 -13.41
N VAL A 459 16.22 -12.48 -14.45
CA VAL A 459 16.04 -12.97 -15.81
C VAL A 459 16.90 -14.22 -16.06
N LEU A 460 16.29 -15.22 -16.65
CA LEU A 460 16.95 -16.42 -17.15
C LEU A 460 16.90 -16.41 -18.69
N ILE A 461 18.04 -16.55 -19.33
CA ILE A 461 18.15 -16.65 -20.78
C ILE A 461 18.30 -18.15 -21.12
N GLU A 462 17.30 -18.70 -21.80
CA GLU A 462 17.38 -20.08 -22.28
C GLU A 462 18.37 -20.21 -23.45
N SER A 463 18.81 -21.44 -23.72
CA SER A 463 19.69 -21.74 -24.87
C SER A 463 19.07 -21.38 -26.23
N SER A 464 17.76 -21.26 -26.31
CA SER A 464 16.99 -20.76 -27.46
C SER A 464 17.05 -19.24 -27.63
N GLY A 465 17.60 -18.49 -26.67
CA GLY A 465 17.55 -17.04 -26.57
C GLY A 465 16.24 -16.51 -25.99
N ALA A 466 15.31 -17.37 -25.59
CA ALA A 466 14.07 -16.96 -24.93
C ALA A 466 14.34 -16.45 -23.51
N VAL A 467 13.68 -15.33 -23.17
CA VAL A 467 13.77 -14.72 -21.84
C VAL A 467 12.69 -15.30 -20.94
N LYS A 468 13.10 -15.85 -19.80
CA LYS A 468 12.20 -16.28 -18.72
C LYS A 468 12.53 -15.55 -17.42
N TYR A 469 11.53 -15.38 -16.58
CA TYR A 469 11.70 -14.83 -15.25
C TYR A 469 11.81 -15.94 -14.21
N ALA A 470 12.70 -15.77 -13.22
CA ALA A 470 12.97 -16.80 -12.22
C ALA A 470 11.99 -16.80 -11.04
N GLY A 471 11.09 -15.81 -10.97
CA GLY A 471 10.31 -15.55 -9.76
C GLY A 471 11.13 -14.91 -8.64
N THR A 472 10.57 -14.79 -7.45
CA THR A 472 11.29 -14.22 -6.29
C THR A 472 12.12 -15.32 -5.61
N PRO A 473 13.47 -15.22 -5.60
CA PRO A 473 14.31 -16.16 -4.88
C PRO A 473 14.11 -16.07 -3.36
N LYS A 474 14.30 -17.19 -2.65
CA LYS A 474 14.39 -17.17 -1.19
C LYS A 474 15.54 -16.29 -0.71
N TRP A 475 15.36 -15.64 0.44
CA TRP A 475 16.40 -14.80 1.01
C TRP A 475 16.43 -14.83 2.54
N SER A 476 17.54 -14.42 3.10
CA SER A 476 17.67 -14.17 4.53
C SER A 476 18.58 -12.97 4.81
N ASP A 477 18.33 -12.29 5.93
CA ASP A 477 19.07 -11.15 6.44
C ASP A 477 19.40 -11.39 7.91
N PHE A 478 20.66 -11.17 8.27
CA PHE A 478 21.10 -11.20 9.66
C PHE A 478 21.66 -9.83 10.05
N SER A 479 21.12 -9.27 11.12
CA SER A 479 21.44 -7.92 11.59
C SER A 479 21.65 -7.90 13.11
N VAL A 480 22.55 -7.02 13.58
CA VAL A 480 22.80 -6.81 15.01
C VAL A 480 22.63 -5.34 15.35
N TYR A 481 21.93 -5.10 16.44
CA TYR A 481 21.63 -3.77 16.97
C TYR A 481 22.13 -3.68 18.41
N THR A 482 22.81 -2.59 18.75
CA THR A 482 23.24 -2.30 20.11
C THR A 482 22.71 -0.94 20.53
N ASN A 483 22.06 -0.88 21.69
CA ASN A 483 21.69 0.38 22.34
C ASN A 483 22.51 0.48 23.63
N TYR A 484 23.10 1.64 23.87
CA TYR A 484 23.86 1.96 25.07
C TYR A 484 23.33 3.24 25.69
N ASP A 485 22.82 3.15 26.92
CA ASP A 485 22.37 4.30 27.70
C ASP A 485 23.60 4.98 28.33
N ILE A 486 24.13 6.03 27.68
CA ILE A 486 25.27 6.80 28.18
C ILE A 486 24.88 7.47 29.50
N SER A 487 23.71 8.14 29.51
CA SER A 487 23.05 8.72 30.68
C SER A 487 21.54 8.48 30.62
N GLU A 488 20.77 9.06 31.54
CA GLU A 488 19.30 9.01 31.51
C GLU A 488 18.70 9.77 30.31
N ASP A 489 19.45 10.77 29.81
CA ASP A 489 19.01 11.63 28.71
C ASP A 489 19.73 11.36 27.38
N VAL A 490 20.78 10.53 27.37
CA VAL A 490 21.60 10.28 26.19
C VAL A 490 21.72 8.80 25.90
N LYS A 491 21.27 8.40 24.70
CA LYS A 491 21.35 7.01 24.23
C LYS A 491 22.08 6.93 22.89
N LEU A 492 23.09 6.06 22.84
CA LEU A 492 23.81 5.70 21.63
C LEU A 492 23.17 4.44 21.03
N ARG A 493 22.90 4.46 19.74
CA ARG A 493 22.47 3.28 18.97
C ARG A 493 23.48 2.99 17.88
N VAL A 494 23.91 1.75 17.80
CA VAL A 494 24.78 1.22 16.74
C VAL A 494 24.09 0.03 16.10
N ALA A 495 24.09 -0.03 14.77
CA ALA A 495 23.53 -1.16 14.04
C ALA A 495 24.48 -1.60 12.93
N LEU A 496 24.61 -2.91 12.77
CA LEU A 496 25.23 -3.56 11.62
C LEU A 496 24.15 -4.44 10.99
N THR A 497 23.67 -4.03 9.82
CA THR A 497 22.56 -4.70 9.12
C THR A 497 23.08 -5.46 7.91
N ASN A 498 22.35 -6.53 7.54
CA ASN A 498 22.71 -7.44 6.45
C ASN A 498 24.21 -7.87 6.53
N ILE A 499 24.60 -8.44 7.66
CA ILE A 499 26.02 -8.74 8.00
C ILE A 499 26.69 -9.64 6.93
N PHE A 500 25.91 -10.54 6.33
CA PHE A 500 26.43 -11.46 5.30
C PHE A 500 26.45 -10.86 3.90
N ASP A 501 26.01 -9.60 3.76
CA ASP A 501 25.97 -8.86 2.48
C ASP A 501 25.17 -9.58 1.39
N ASN A 502 24.05 -10.19 1.77
CA ASN A 502 23.18 -10.90 0.84
C ASN A 502 22.49 -9.91 -0.10
N HIS A 503 22.60 -10.15 -1.40
CA HIS A 503 21.82 -9.42 -2.40
C HIS A 503 20.44 -10.07 -2.55
N TYR A 504 19.37 -9.35 -2.23
CA TYR A 504 18.02 -9.85 -2.36
C TYR A 504 17.01 -8.74 -2.67
N ARG A 505 15.87 -9.13 -3.24
CA ARG A 505 14.64 -8.31 -3.34
C ARG A 505 13.53 -8.99 -2.58
N THR A 506 12.68 -8.21 -1.94
CA THR A 506 11.44 -8.74 -1.38
C THR A 506 10.41 -8.95 -2.49
N PHE A 507 9.45 -9.83 -2.27
CA PHE A 507 8.35 -10.06 -3.21
C PHE A 507 7.70 -8.73 -3.65
N ALA A 508 7.41 -8.61 -4.95
CA ALA A 508 6.83 -7.44 -5.61
C ALA A 508 7.64 -6.14 -5.48
N SER A 509 8.97 -6.23 -5.30
CA SER A 509 9.86 -5.06 -5.24
C SER A 509 10.77 -4.99 -6.46
N GLY A 510 10.77 -3.84 -7.16
CA GLY A 510 11.71 -3.53 -8.23
C GLY A 510 13.08 -3.03 -7.74
N ILE A 511 13.28 -2.91 -6.42
CA ILE A 511 14.51 -2.38 -5.83
C ILE A 511 15.12 -3.42 -4.89
N SER A 512 16.44 -3.62 -5.00
CA SER A 512 17.18 -4.50 -4.10
C SER A 512 17.26 -3.93 -2.69
N ALA A 513 17.22 -4.81 -1.70
CA ALA A 513 17.48 -4.43 -0.32
C ALA A 513 18.91 -3.87 -0.17
N PRO A 514 19.15 -2.98 0.81
CA PRO A 514 20.50 -2.49 1.09
C PRO A 514 21.46 -3.64 1.41
N GLY A 515 22.69 -3.56 0.92
CA GLY A 515 23.79 -4.43 1.30
C GLY A 515 24.19 -4.21 2.77
N ARG A 516 25.34 -4.78 3.16
CA ARG A 516 25.88 -4.58 4.51
C ARG A 516 26.00 -3.11 4.84
N SER A 517 25.40 -2.69 5.94
CA SER A 517 25.33 -1.29 6.33
C SER A 517 25.66 -1.11 7.81
N PHE A 518 26.49 -0.11 8.10
CA PHE A 518 26.78 0.34 9.45
C PHE A 518 26.04 1.65 9.73
N GLN A 519 25.36 1.73 10.87
CA GLN A 519 24.58 2.89 11.27
C GLN A 519 24.93 3.29 12.70
N ILE A 520 25.05 4.58 12.95
CA ILE A 520 25.22 5.15 14.28
C ILE A 520 24.19 6.25 14.50
N GLY A 521 23.55 6.26 15.65
CA GLY A 521 22.58 7.27 16.04
C GLY A 521 22.74 7.71 17.49
N LEU A 522 22.61 9.00 17.75
CA LEU A 522 22.60 9.57 19.09
C LEU A 522 21.20 10.13 19.35
N TYR A 523 20.61 9.70 20.47
CA TYR A 523 19.30 10.17 20.92
C TYR A 523 19.48 11.02 22.16
N LEU A 524 18.95 12.23 22.12
CA LEU A 524 18.95 13.18 23.22
C LEU A 524 17.52 13.42 23.69
N LYS A 525 17.27 13.28 24.98
CA LYS A 525 16.01 13.67 25.61
C LYS A 525 16.19 15.09 26.18
N LEU A 526 15.40 16.02 25.69
CA LEU A 526 15.38 17.43 26.12
C LEU A 526 14.32 17.68 27.19
#